data_8d34c3df5d8bae3b5764c61f1ddb5e0c
#
_entry.id   8d34c3df5d8bae3b5764c61f1ddb5e0c
#
_cell.length_a   1.000
_cell.length_b   1.000
_cell.length_c   1.000
_cell.angle_alpha   90.00
_cell.angle_beta   90.00
_cell.angle_gamma   90.00
#
_symmetry.space_group_name_H-M   'P 1'
#
loop_
_entity.id
_entity.type
_entity.pdbx_description
1 polymer ?
#
loop_
_entity_poly.entity_id
_entity_poly.type
_entity_poly.pdbx_seq_one_letter_code
_entity_poly.pdbx_strand_id
1 'polypeptide(L)'
;MNNTSNSLPAFTGRNVPIKEIAQATGKDPQYIRIGLQKGIFRFGYAFKKDGSSEYNYLCPDKKVWEDLGYFRAETEVNDAGNDE
;
A
#
# COMPACT_ATOMS: atom_id res chain seq x y z
N MET A 1 -1.53 -1.77 30.13
CA MET A 1 -1.74 -1.71 29.54
C MET A 1 -2.06 -1.94 29.01
N ASN A 2 -2.02 -2.05 28.61
CA ASN A 2 -2.27 -2.21 27.88
C ASN A 2 -2.65 -2.51 27.17
N ASN A 3 -3.18 -2.76 27.17
CA ASN A 3 -3.56 -3.13 26.38
C ASN A 3 -3.74 -2.94 25.34
N THR A 4 -3.77 -2.43 25.12
CA THR A 4 -3.69 -1.98 23.89
C THR A 4 -2.86 -2.79 23.11
N SER A 5 -2.06 -3.47 23.65
CA SER A 5 -1.14 -4.19 22.92
C SER A 5 -1.84 -4.99 21.90
N ASN A 6 -3.02 -5.35 22.10
CA ASN A 6 -3.60 -6.14 21.15
C ASN A 6 -4.40 -5.33 20.21
N SER A 7 -4.26 -4.09 20.17
CA SER A 7 -5.00 -3.31 19.30
C SER A 7 -4.38 -3.31 17.95
N LEU A 8 -4.80 -4.15 17.09
CA LEU A 8 -4.36 -4.08 15.74
C LEU A 8 -5.22 -3.12 14.97
N PRO A 9 -4.69 -2.54 13.91
CA PRO A 9 -5.50 -1.68 13.06
C PRO A 9 -6.69 -2.45 12.50
N ALA A 10 -7.73 -1.73 12.20
CA ALA A 10 -8.92 -2.37 11.65
C ALA A 10 -8.74 -2.52 10.15
N PHE A 11 -8.02 -3.54 9.74
CA PHE A 11 -7.74 -3.74 8.34
C PHE A 11 -9.01 -4.07 7.58
N THR A 12 -9.13 -3.53 6.38
CA THR A 12 -10.29 -3.81 5.53
C THR A 12 -9.87 -4.49 4.25
N GLY A 13 -8.58 -4.60 4.00
CA GLY A 13 -8.11 -5.16 2.75
C GLY A 13 -8.08 -4.14 1.63
N ARG A 14 -8.26 -2.86 1.95
CA ARG A 14 -8.26 -1.88 0.88
C ARG A 14 -6.90 -1.81 0.23
N ASN A 15 -6.90 -1.44 -1.02
CA ASN A 15 -5.66 -1.26 -1.75
C ASN A 15 -5.13 0.13 -1.42
N VAL A 16 -3.94 0.21 -0.85
CA VAL A 16 -3.33 1.50 -0.51
C VAL A 16 -2.68 2.05 -1.76
N PRO A 17 -3.05 3.24 -2.20
CA PRO A 17 -2.48 3.78 -3.44
C PRO A 17 -0.99 3.99 -3.34
N ILE A 18 -0.29 3.83 -4.44
CA ILE A 18 1.16 4.06 -4.47
C ILE A 18 1.48 5.46 -3.99
N LYS A 19 0.67 6.45 -4.36
CA LYS A 19 0.93 7.80 -3.95
C LYS A 19 0.89 7.94 -2.43
N GLU A 20 -0.05 7.27 -1.80
CA GLU A 20 -0.18 7.33 -0.35
C GLU A 20 1.04 6.66 0.31
N ILE A 21 1.50 5.53 -0.23
CA ILE A 21 2.66 4.86 0.30
C ILE A 21 3.90 5.75 0.13
N ALA A 22 4.01 6.39 -1.01
CA ALA A 22 5.14 7.27 -1.25
C ALA A 22 5.16 8.40 -0.24
N GLN A 23 4.00 8.97 0.06
CA GLN A 23 3.95 10.04 1.04
C GLN A 23 4.29 9.54 2.43
N ALA A 24 3.81 8.36 2.78
CA ALA A 24 4.05 7.83 4.12
C ALA A 24 5.53 7.50 4.32
N THR A 25 6.22 7.12 3.26
CA THR A 25 7.60 6.71 3.38
C THR A 25 8.58 7.80 2.98
N GLY A 26 8.10 8.88 2.42
CA GLY A 26 8.99 9.94 1.96
C GLY A 26 9.73 9.57 0.69
N LYS A 27 9.22 8.61 -0.06
CA LYS A 27 9.88 8.17 -1.28
C LYS A 27 9.12 8.60 -2.50
N ASP A 28 9.79 8.56 -3.64
CA ASP A 28 9.18 8.91 -4.90
C ASP A 28 8.24 7.77 -5.32
N PRO A 29 7.08 8.08 -5.84
CA PRO A 29 6.17 7.03 -6.30
C PRO A 29 6.81 6.08 -7.30
N GLN A 30 7.67 6.58 -8.17
CA GLN A 30 8.31 5.71 -9.15
C GLN A 30 9.23 4.72 -8.47
N TYR A 31 9.88 5.12 -7.40
CA TYR A 31 10.72 4.22 -6.63
C TYR A 31 9.89 3.07 -6.07
N ILE A 32 8.69 3.38 -5.58
CA ILE A 32 7.81 2.35 -5.04
C ILE A 32 7.37 1.40 -6.16
N ARG A 33 6.97 1.95 -7.29
CA ARG A 33 6.52 1.13 -8.41
C ARG A 33 7.61 0.17 -8.88
N ILE A 34 8.81 0.68 -9.03
CA ILE A 34 9.90 -0.14 -9.52
C ILE A 34 10.24 -1.24 -8.51
N GLY A 35 10.24 -0.92 -7.24
CA GLY A 35 10.54 -1.92 -6.23
C GLY A 35 9.51 -3.03 -6.21
N LEU A 36 8.25 -2.69 -6.45
CA LEU A 36 7.21 -3.72 -6.51
C LEU A 36 7.33 -4.54 -7.79
N GLN A 37 7.66 -3.90 -8.91
CA GLN A 37 7.82 -4.62 -10.15
C GLN A 37 8.96 -5.62 -10.08
N LYS A 38 10.01 -5.28 -9.36
CA LYS A 38 11.16 -6.16 -9.24
C LYS A 38 11.04 -7.14 -8.09
N GLY A 39 9.96 -7.09 -7.35
CA GLY A 39 9.78 -8.00 -6.24
C GLY A 39 10.67 -7.70 -5.05
N ILE A 40 11.26 -6.51 -5.01
CA ILE A 40 12.09 -6.14 -3.89
C ILE A 40 11.24 -5.79 -2.69
N PHE A 41 10.13 -5.08 -2.91
CA PHE A 41 9.22 -4.77 -1.83
C PHE A 41 8.17 -5.85 -1.73
N ARG A 42 7.81 -6.21 -0.52
CA ARG A 42 6.87 -7.29 -0.30
C ARG A 42 5.53 -6.85 0.22
N PHE A 43 5.28 -5.56 0.29
CA PHE A 43 4.00 -5.11 0.82
C PHE A 43 2.93 -5.03 -0.26
N GLY A 44 3.23 -5.47 -1.45
CA GLY A 44 2.23 -5.43 -2.50
C GLY A 44 2.67 -6.19 -3.72
N TYR A 45 1.84 -6.11 -4.73
CA TYR A 45 2.07 -6.84 -5.96
C TYR A 45 1.98 -5.92 -7.16
N ALA A 46 2.80 -6.17 -8.17
CA ALA A 46 2.73 -5.45 -9.42
C ALA A 46 2.49 -6.49 -10.51
N PHE A 47 1.52 -6.26 -11.35
CA PHE A 47 1.22 -7.21 -12.40
C PHE A 47 0.65 -6.50 -13.61
N LYS A 48 0.75 -7.15 -14.76
CA LYS A 48 0.22 -6.61 -15.99
C LYS A 48 -0.81 -7.58 -16.55
N LYS A 49 -1.81 -7.04 -17.20
CA LYS A 49 -2.77 -7.88 -17.89
C LYS A 49 -2.15 -8.29 -19.19
N ASP A 50 -2.61 -9.42 -19.72
CA ASP A 50 -2.15 -9.87 -21.01
C ASP A 50 -2.35 -8.78 -22.06
N GLY A 51 -1.34 -8.55 -22.84
CA GLY A 51 -1.48 -7.58 -23.92
C GLY A 51 -1.33 -6.13 -23.49
N SER A 52 -1.07 -5.88 -22.24
CA SER A 52 -0.95 -4.52 -21.77
C SER A 52 0.48 -4.27 -21.34
N SER A 53 0.94 -3.03 -21.54
CA SER A 53 2.26 -2.67 -21.04
C SER A 53 2.14 -1.95 -19.72
N GLU A 54 0.95 -1.76 -19.19
CA GLU A 54 0.81 -1.03 -17.96
C GLU A 54 0.75 -1.96 -16.77
N TYR A 55 1.35 -1.56 -15.68
CA TYR A 55 1.28 -2.33 -14.45
C TYR A 55 0.12 -1.89 -13.61
N ASN A 56 -0.46 -2.85 -12.90
CA ASN A 56 -1.44 -2.56 -11.88
C ASN A 56 -0.79 -2.92 -10.56
N TYR A 57 -1.17 -2.22 -9.50
CA TYR A 57 -0.56 -2.46 -8.20
C TYR A 57 -1.63 -2.75 -7.16
N LEU A 58 -1.37 -3.75 -6.34
CA LEU A 58 -2.27 -4.09 -5.26
C LEU A 58 -1.45 -4.15 -3.99
N CYS A 59 -1.72 -3.23 -3.08
CA CYS A 59 -0.98 -3.15 -1.83
C CYS A 59 -1.99 -3.19 -0.70
N PRO A 60 -2.34 -4.39 -0.24
CA PRO A 60 -3.34 -4.53 0.82
C PRO A 60 -2.89 -3.82 2.08
N ASP A 61 -3.81 -3.18 2.75
CA ASP A 61 -3.47 -2.35 3.91
C ASP A 61 -2.74 -3.15 4.99
N LYS A 62 -3.10 -4.39 5.21
CA LYS A 62 -2.44 -5.18 6.23
C LYS A 62 -0.98 -5.44 5.86
N LYS A 63 -0.71 -5.73 4.58
CA LYS A 63 0.65 -5.98 4.18
C LYS A 63 1.49 -4.72 4.26
N VAL A 64 0.91 -3.59 3.91
CA VAL A 64 1.61 -2.32 4.01
C VAL A 64 1.96 -2.06 5.49
N TRP A 65 1.02 -2.33 6.38
CA TRP A 65 1.25 -2.11 7.78
C TRP A 65 2.34 -3.07 8.32
N GLU A 66 2.29 -4.33 7.91
CA GLU A 66 3.26 -5.29 8.41
C GLU A 66 4.67 -4.95 7.96
N ASP A 67 4.80 -4.48 6.72
CA ASP A 67 6.12 -4.22 6.20
C ASP A 67 6.62 -2.83 6.48
N LEU A 68 5.76 -1.84 6.46
CA LEU A 68 6.17 -0.46 6.60
C LEU A 68 5.70 0.21 7.88
N GLY A 69 4.82 -0.43 8.61
CA GLY A 69 4.30 0.15 9.83
C GLY A 69 3.27 1.25 9.59
N TYR A 70 2.81 1.39 8.36
CA TYR A 70 1.89 2.48 8.04
C TYR A 70 0.47 1.97 7.94
N PHE A 71 -0.46 2.69 8.55
CA PHE A 71 -1.87 2.36 8.44
C PHE A 71 -2.70 3.62 8.56
N ARG A 72 -3.78 3.69 7.77
CA ARG A 72 -4.72 4.78 7.88
C ARG A 72 -6.09 4.16 7.81
N ALA A 73 -6.93 4.46 8.77
CA ALA A 73 -8.26 3.90 8.81
C ALA A 73 -9.03 4.31 7.57
N GLU A 74 -9.86 3.42 7.07
CA GLU A 74 -10.57 3.72 5.86
C GLU A 74 -11.43 4.95 6.00
N THR A 75 -11.98 5.18 7.17
CA THR A 75 -12.80 6.35 7.36
C THR A 75 -11.98 7.63 7.30
N GLU A 76 -10.67 7.55 7.39
CA GLU A 76 -9.84 8.71 7.30
C GLU A 76 -9.29 8.91 5.91
N VAL A 77 -9.56 8.02 4.98
CA VAL A 77 -9.01 8.14 3.67
C VAL A 77 -9.85 9.07 2.84
N ASN A 78 -9.21 10.03 2.22
CA ASN A 78 -9.90 10.92 1.35
C ASN A 78 -9.78 10.30 0.02
N ASP A 79 -10.76 9.64 -0.45
CA ASP A 79 -10.58 8.89 -1.55
C ASP A 79 -10.51 9.43 -2.83
N ALA A 80 -10.42 10.56 -2.94
CA ALA A 80 -10.37 11.04 -4.21
C ALA A 80 -9.40 10.44 -5.08
N GLY A 81 -8.50 9.93 -4.66
CA GLY A 81 -7.52 9.62 -5.54
C GLY A 81 -7.41 8.35 -6.04
N ASN A 82 -7.65 7.56 -5.54
CA ASN A 82 -7.58 6.31 -5.88
C ASN A 82 -7.01 5.98 -7.12
N ASP A 83 -6.38 6.73 -7.71
CA ASP A 83 -5.89 6.42 -8.94
C ASP A 83 -4.73 5.61 -8.98
N GLU A 84 -4.24 5.07 -8.17
CA GLU A 84 -3.14 4.21 -8.35
C GLU A 84 -3.48 2.94 -7.81
#